data_7e22dec969e923a9a81281e650293615
#
_entry.id   7e22dec969e923a9a81281e650293615
#
_cell.length_a   1.000
_cell.length_b   1.000
_cell.length_c   1.000
_cell.angle_alpha   90.00
_cell.angle_beta   90.00
_cell.angle_gamma   90.00
#
_symmetry.space_group_name_H-M   'P 1'
#
loop_
_entity.id
_entity.type
_entity.pdbx_description
1 polymer ?
#
loop_
_entity_poly.entity_id
_entity_poly.type
_entity_poly.pdbx_seq_one_letter_code
_entity_poly.pdbx_strand_id
1 'polypeptide(L)'
;MLIHIRALFENNDLSFACPAFNTQNLETTLGIIQAAEALDAPVIIATSEGTVSYAGLETIAGIVKSVAGRSKAKIVLHYDHGKDLRHLERAIELGYSSVMIDHSYLPFKENVRDTRQVVEFAHQKGAWVQAEIGRMRGTEDWVSVSEAETLLTDPEDALQFYRATGTDTLACSVGTVHGIIKMRGSAKPRVDIPRIRAIHELVKIPLVLHGASGVDPQTIALAIKAGVRIINIDTELHLAFAQALRATLETYPEEIDPRRIMKPVIQAVKETAMAKVRQFGTRELPAVA
;
A
#
# COMPACT_ATOMS: atom_id res chain seq x y z
N MET A 1 -10.50 -1.23 -14.74
CA MET A 1 -10.69 -2.72 -14.70
C MET A 1 -9.69 -3.34 -13.74
N LEU A 2 -10.06 -4.47 -13.10
CA LEU A 2 -9.12 -5.20 -12.23
C LEU A 2 -8.07 -5.93 -13.08
N ILE A 3 -6.81 -5.82 -12.65
CA ILE A 3 -5.66 -6.54 -13.23
C ILE A 3 -4.92 -7.31 -12.15
N HIS A 4 -4.13 -8.31 -12.55
CA HIS A 4 -3.23 -9.00 -11.65
C HIS A 4 -1.99 -8.13 -11.33
N ILE A 5 -1.52 -8.14 -10.06
CA ILE A 5 -0.37 -7.32 -9.62
C ILE A 5 0.90 -7.57 -10.47
N ARG A 6 1.11 -8.79 -10.97
CA ARG A 6 2.24 -9.15 -11.83
C ARG A 6 2.39 -8.20 -13.03
N ALA A 7 1.28 -7.76 -13.61
CA ALA A 7 1.30 -6.86 -14.77
C ALA A 7 1.99 -5.50 -14.51
N LEU A 8 2.14 -5.10 -13.23
CA LEU A 8 2.86 -3.89 -12.87
C LEU A 8 4.38 -4.00 -13.04
N PHE A 9 4.92 -5.22 -13.08
CA PHE A 9 6.36 -5.49 -12.98
C PHE A 9 6.96 -6.25 -14.18
N GLU A 10 6.15 -6.55 -15.20
CA GLU A 10 6.61 -7.34 -16.38
C GLU A 10 7.80 -6.71 -17.11
N ASN A 11 7.94 -5.38 -17.09
CA ASN A 11 8.99 -4.67 -17.82
C ASN A 11 10.20 -4.29 -16.96
N ASN A 12 10.24 -4.66 -15.68
CA ASN A 12 11.32 -4.35 -14.72
C ASN A 12 11.86 -2.89 -14.79
N ASP A 13 10.96 -1.93 -15.10
CA ASP A 13 11.29 -0.51 -15.24
C ASP A 13 11.45 0.14 -13.85
N LEU A 14 12.68 0.49 -13.46
CA LEU A 14 12.99 1.14 -12.19
C LEU A 14 12.79 2.67 -12.22
N SER A 15 12.16 3.22 -13.24
CA SER A 15 11.95 4.67 -13.35
C SER A 15 10.73 5.18 -12.58
N PHE A 16 9.84 4.28 -12.12
CA PHE A 16 8.64 4.61 -11.37
C PHE A 16 8.32 3.61 -10.26
N ALA A 17 7.47 4.00 -9.32
CA ALA A 17 6.80 3.09 -8.40
C ALA A 17 5.28 3.20 -8.55
N CYS A 18 4.56 2.10 -8.32
CA CYS A 18 3.11 2.09 -8.28
C CYS A 18 2.62 2.50 -6.89
N PRO A 19 1.71 3.48 -6.76
CA PRO A 19 1.12 3.80 -5.48
C PRO A 19 0.17 2.70 -5.03
N ALA A 20 0.26 2.30 -3.76
CA ALA A 20 -0.73 1.50 -3.06
C ALA A 20 -1.51 2.42 -2.13
N PHE A 21 -2.76 2.68 -2.47
CA PHE A 21 -3.65 3.56 -1.74
C PHE A 21 -4.60 2.75 -0.87
N ASN A 22 -4.59 2.99 0.44
CA ASN A 22 -5.54 2.37 1.34
C ASN A 22 -6.93 3.01 1.19
N THR A 23 -7.96 2.18 1.19
CA THR A 23 -9.35 2.60 1.13
C THR A 23 -10.17 1.98 2.24
N GLN A 24 -11.13 2.73 2.79
CA GLN A 24 -11.96 2.29 3.91
C GLN A 24 -13.46 2.35 3.58
N ASN A 25 -13.82 3.06 2.49
CA ASN A 25 -15.22 3.31 2.11
C ASN A 25 -15.37 3.58 0.61
N LEU A 26 -16.61 3.80 0.18
CA LEU A 26 -16.95 4.10 -1.21
C LEU A 26 -16.28 5.40 -1.70
N GLU A 27 -16.31 6.45 -0.90
CA GLU A 27 -15.86 7.79 -1.27
C GLU A 27 -14.35 7.82 -1.53
N THR A 28 -13.56 7.19 -0.65
CA THR A 28 -12.10 7.04 -0.83
C THR A 28 -11.82 6.21 -2.08
N THR A 29 -12.54 5.08 -2.27
CA THR A 29 -12.40 4.24 -3.46
C THR A 29 -12.69 5.02 -4.75
N LEU A 30 -13.75 5.83 -4.77
CA LEU A 30 -14.11 6.68 -5.91
C LEU A 30 -13.01 7.70 -6.23
N GLY A 31 -12.51 8.40 -5.20
CA GLY A 31 -11.44 9.38 -5.37
C GLY A 31 -10.17 8.78 -5.98
N ILE A 32 -9.72 7.64 -5.45
CA ILE A 32 -8.54 6.92 -5.94
C ILE A 32 -8.72 6.48 -7.41
N ILE A 33 -9.85 5.84 -7.74
CA ILE A 33 -10.10 5.34 -9.10
C ILE A 33 -10.23 6.48 -10.10
N GLN A 34 -10.91 7.57 -9.73
CA GLN A 34 -10.99 8.76 -10.58
C GLN A 34 -9.62 9.43 -10.80
N ALA A 35 -8.71 9.35 -9.83
CA ALA A 35 -7.33 9.81 -10.01
C ALA A 35 -6.57 8.95 -11.02
N ALA A 36 -6.69 7.63 -10.91
CA ALA A 36 -6.09 6.68 -11.82
C ALA A 36 -6.60 6.87 -13.26
N GLU A 37 -7.92 7.08 -13.45
CA GLU A 37 -8.51 7.39 -14.76
C GLU A 37 -8.01 8.70 -15.34
N ALA A 38 -7.95 9.76 -14.52
CA ALA A 38 -7.55 11.08 -15.00
C ALA A 38 -6.09 11.15 -15.45
N LEU A 39 -5.24 10.24 -14.97
CA LEU A 39 -3.80 10.18 -15.29
C LEU A 39 -3.44 8.98 -16.17
N ASP A 40 -4.42 8.14 -16.53
CA ASP A 40 -4.21 6.88 -17.23
C ASP A 40 -3.08 6.03 -16.61
N ALA A 41 -3.07 5.96 -15.28
CA ALA A 41 -2.02 5.34 -14.51
C ALA A 41 -2.56 4.15 -13.72
N PRO A 42 -1.80 3.03 -13.60
CA PRO A 42 -2.18 1.92 -12.74
C PRO A 42 -2.05 2.32 -11.27
N VAL A 43 -2.93 1.79 -10.44
CA VAL A 43 -2.86 1.94 -8.98
C VAL A 43 -3.18 0.63 -8.28
N ILE A 44 -2.62 0.45 -7.10
CA ILE A 44 -3.00 -0.60 -6.16
C ILE A 44 -4.01 0.01 -5.19
N ILE A 45 -5.17 -0.63 -5.03
CA ILE A 45 -6.11 -0.33 -3.96
C ILE A 45 -5.90 -1.36 -2.87
N ALA A 46 -5.47 -0.90 -1.70
CA ALA A 46 -5.16 -1.68 -0.54
C ALA A 46 -6.30 -1.64 0.48
N THR A 47 -6.61 -2.77 1.10
CA THR A 47 -7.56 -2.88 2.21
C THR A 47 -6.86 -3.53 3.39
N SER A 48 -6.68 -2.77 4.48
CA SER A 48 -5.97 -3.25 5.67
C SER A 48 -6.86 -4.09 6.58
N GLU A 49 -6.24 -4.78 7.56
CA GLU A 49 -6.97 -5.46 8.64
C GLU A 49 -7.94 -4.52 9.36
N GLY A 50 -7.55 -3.26 9.60
CA GLY A 50 -8.43 -2.26 10.20
C GLY A 50 -9.65 -1.94 9.34
N THR A 51 -9.46 -1.85 8.02
CA THR A 51 -10.57 -1.70 7.07
C THR A 51 -11.51 -2.89 7.08
N VAL A 52 -10.95 -4.11 7.10
CA VAL A 52 -11.75 -5.34 7.13
C VAL A 52 -12.54 -5.46 8.44
N SER A 53 -11.93 -5.10 9.56
CA SER A 53 -12.63 -5.03 10.86
C SER A 53 -13.78 -4.02 10.88
N TYR A 54 -13.62 -2.90 10.18
CA TYR A 54 -14.62 -1.83 10.09
C TYR A 54 -15.77 -2.18 9.12
N ALA A 55 -15.44 -2.58 7.90
CA ALA A 55 -16.42 -2.70 6.81
C ALA A 55 -16.85 -4.14 6.51
N GLY A 56 -16.08 -5.13 6.94
CA GLY A 56 -16.15 -6.51 6.48
C GLY A 56 -15.45 -6.73 5.15
N LEU A 57 -14.77 -7.86 5.03
CA LEU A 57 -13.93 -8.18 3.86
C LEU A 57 -14.76 -8.25 2.55
N GLU A 58 -15.89 -8.94 2.57
CA GLU A 58 -16.79 -9.05 1.42
C GLU A 58 -17.32 -7.69 0.97
N THR A 59 -17.67 -6.85 1.94
CA THR A 59 -18.23 -5.52 1.67
C THR A 59 -17.20 -4.63 0.98
N ILE A 60 -16.01 -4.50 1.55
CA ILE A 60 -15.01 -3.61 0.96
C ILE A 60 -14.49 -4.13 -0.38
N ALA A 61 -14.31 -5.45 -0.51
CA ALA A 61 -13.99 -6.09 -1.78
C ALA A 61 -15.07 -5.82 -2.84
N GLY A 62 -16.35 -5.92 -2.45
CA GLY A 62 -17.49 -5.63 -3.31
C GLY A 62 -17.53 -4.19 -3.79
N ILE A 63 -17.27 -3.22 -2.91
CA ILE A 63 -17.17 -1.79 -3.25
C ILE A 63 -16.07 -1.57 -4.30
N VAL A 64 -14.84 -2.01 -4.03
CA VAL A 64 -13.71 -1.83 -4.94
C VAL A 64 -13.98 -2.49 -6.29
N LYS A 65 -14.45 -3.74 -6.30
CA LYS A 65 -14.76 -4.49 -7.53
C LYS A 65 -15.85 -3.83 -8.36
N SER A 66 -16.90 -3.33 -7.70
CA SER A 66 -18.02 -2.65 -8.38
C SER A 66 -17.57 -1.35 -9.04
N VAL A 67 -16.74 -0.53 -8.36
CA VAL A 67 -16.23 0.72 -8.92
C VAL A 67 -15.19 0.46 -10.01
N ALA A 68 -14.21 -0.43 -9.74
CA ALA A 68 -13.17 -0.79 -10.69
C ALA A 68 -13.71 -1.45 -11.97
N GLY A 69 -14.79 -2.23 -11.86
CA GLY A 69 -15.45 -2.86 -13.01
C GLY A 69 -16.03 -1.88 -14.02
N ARG A 70 -16.32 -0.65 -13.62
CA ARG A 70 -16.81 0.44 -14.49
C ARG A 70 -15.71 1.38 -14.95
N SER A 71 -14.49 1.17 -14.47
CA SER A 71 -13.32 2.00 -14.76
C SER A 71 -12.50 1.43 -15.91
N LYS A 72 -11.89 2.31 -16.69
CA LYS A 72 -10.88 1.96 -17.70
C LYS A 72 -9.47 1.84 -17.08
N ALA A 73 -9.24 2.47 -15.94
CA ALA A 73 -7.95 2.43 -15.25
C ALA A 73 -7.59 0.99 -14.84
N LYS A 74 -6.30 0.70 -14.85
CA LYS A 74 -5.72 -0.58 -14.42
C LYS A 74 -5.61 -0.59 -12.89
N ILE A 75 -6.42 -1.39 -12.22
CA ILE A 75 -6.55 -1.42 -10.74
C ILE A 75 -6.12 -2.79 -10.23
N VAL A 76 -5.20 -2.81 -9.27
CA VAL A 76 -4.86 -4.01 -8.50
C VAL A 76 -5.62 -3.96 -7.18
N LEU A 77 -6.22 -5.07 -6.77
CA LEU A 77 -6.82 -5.23 -5.45
C LEU A 77 -5.85 -6.02 -4.57
N HIS A 78 -5.44 -5.41 -3.44
CA HIS A 78 -4.44 -5.91 -2.51
C HIS A 78 -4.97 -5.93 -1.07
N TYR A 79 -4.72 -7.03 -0.35
CA TYR A 79 -4.97 -7.13 1.08
C TYR A 79 -3.71 -6.74 1.84
N ASP A 80 -3.80 -5.74 2.71
CA ASP A 80 -2.67 -5.07 3.33
C ASP A 80 -2.57 -5.43 4.83
N HIS A 81 -1.37 -5.68 5.34
CA HIS A 81 -1.05 -6.01 6.73
C HIS A 81 -1.90 -7.13 7.34
N GLY A 82 -2.14 -8.21 6.59
CA GLY A 82 -2.89 -9.37 7.05
C GLY A 82 -2.17 -10.16 8.15
N LYS A 83 -2.91 -10.54 9.20
CA LYS A 83 -2.42 -11.34 10.33
C LYS A 83 -3.16 -12.66 10.49
N ASP A 84 -4.42 -12.73 10.07
CA ASP A 84 -5.21 -13.97 10.08
C ASP A 84 -5.13 -14.65 8.72
N LEU A 85 -4.54 -15.85 8.68
CA LEU A 85 -4.41 -16.63 7.45
C LEU A 85 -5.76 -16.88 6.77
N ARG A 86 -6.83 -17.06 7.53
CA ARG A 86 -8.19 -17.29 7.00
C ARG A 86 -8.70 -16.06 6.23
N HIS A 87 -8.36 -14.84 6.70
CA HIS A 87 -8.70 -13.61 5.98
C HIS A 87 -7.92 -13.52 4.67
N LEU A 88 -6.63 -13.88 4.67
CA LEU A 88 -5.81 -13.91 3.45
C LEU A 88 -6.33 -14.92 2.42
N GLU A 89 -6.66 -16.14 2.87
CA GLU A 89 -7.27 -17.16 2.03
C GLU A 89 -8.60 -16.68 1.46
N ARG A 90 -9.45 -16.08 2.29
CA ARG A 90 -10.74 -15.55 1.88
C ARG A 90 -10.63 -14.37 0.92
N ALA A 91 -9.64 -13.48 1.11
CA ALA A 91 -9.36 -12.39 0.18
C ALA A 91 -9.00 -12.91 -1.22
N ILE A 92 -8.14 -13.93 -1.30
CA ILE A 92 -7.79 -14.56 -2.59
C ILE A 92 -9.03 -15.16 -3.27
N GLU A 93 -9.90 -15.85 -2.54
CA GLU A 93 -11.16 -16.35 -3.07
C GLU A 93 -12.08 -15.24 -3.57
N LEU A 94 -12.04 -14.08 -2.94
CA LEU A 94 -12.77 -12.88 -3.36
C LEU A 94 -12.10 -12.15 -4.53
N GLY A 95 -11.01 -12.67 -5.09
CA GLY A 95 -10.36 -12.15 -6.29
C GLY A 95 -9.29 -11.08 -6.03
N TYR A 96 -8.73 -11.02 -4.82
CA TYR A 96 -7.51 -10.28 -4.58
C TYR A 96 -6.36 -10.96 -5.33
N SER A 97 -5.66 -10.22 -6.18
CA SER A 97 -4.50 -10.76 -6.92
C SER A 97 -3.21 -10.67 -6.11
N SER A 98 -3.26 -10.04 -4.95
CA SER A 98 -2.13 -9.88 -4.04
C SER A 98 -2.62 -9.77 -2.61
N VAL A 99 -1.90 -10.41 -1.69
CA VAL A 99 -2.14 -10.33 -0.25
C VAL A 99 -0.80 -10.10 0.47
N MET A 100 -0.84 -9.38 1.58
CA MET A 100 0.32 -9.21 2.46
C MET A 100 0.10 -9.97 3.76
N ILE A 101 1.09 -10.79 4.14
CA ILE A 101 1.22 -11.29 5.50
C ILE A 101 2.22 -10.43 6.27
N ASP A 102 1.78 -9.89 7.39
CA ASP A 102 2.63 -9.11 8.29
C ASP A 102 2.80 -9.80 9.64
N HIS A 103 3.79 -10.65 9.72
CA HIS A 103 4.29 -11.28 10.94
C HIS A 103 5.68 -10.75 11.32
N SER A 104 6.01 -9.51 10.92
CA SER A 104 7.28 -8.85 11.24
C SER A 104 7.52 -8.67 12.76
N TYR A 105 6.46 -8.70 13.56
CA TYR A 105 6.52 -8.65 15.02
C TYR A 105 6.92 -9.98 15.67
N LEU A 106 6.87 -11.10 14.95
CA LEU A 106 7.28 -12.42 15.44
C LEU A 106 8.80 -12.62 15.28
N PRO A 107 9.39 -13.61 15.99
CA PRO A 107 10.75 -14.04 15.73
C PRO A 107 10.94 -14.47 14.26
N PHE A 108 12.13 -14.21 13.69
CA PHE A 108 12.44 -14.46 12.27
C PHE A 108 11.98 -15.84 11.77
N LYS A 109 12.26 -16.91 12.51
CA LYS A 109 11.88 -18.28 12.11
C LYS A 109 10.37 -18.49 12.03
N GLU A 110 9.62 -17.83 12.90
CA GLU A 110 8.15 -17.91 12.92
C GLU A 110 7.56 -17.11 11.77
N ASN A 111 8.08 -15.89 11.53
CA ASN A 111 7.69 -15.10 10.36
C ASN A 111 7.97 -15.87 9.05
N VAL A 112 9.15 -16.50 8.91
CA VAL A 112 9.48 -17.35 7.76
C VAL A 112 8.48 -18.49 7.59
N ARG A 113 8.17 -19.22 8.66
CA ARG A 113 7.23 -20.36 8.63
C ARG A 113 5.86 -19.94 8.13
N ASP A 114 5.32 -18.87 8.72
CA ASP A 114 3.96 -18.42 8.45
C ASP A 114 3.87 -17.77 7.05
N THR A 115 4.85 -16.96 6.69
CA THR A 115 4.93 -16.40 5.34
C THR A 115 5.01 -17.48 4.27
N ARG A 116 5.83 -18.51 4.46
CA ARG A 116 5.94 -19.63 3.52
C ARG A 116 4.61 -20.35 3.33
N GLN A 117 3.86 -20.58 4.41
CA GLN A 117 2.52 -21.21 4.35
C GLN A 117 1.57 -20.38 3.48
N VAL A 118 1.56 -19.06 3.64
CA VAL A 118 0.72 -18.16 2.82
C VAL A 118 1.18 -18.16 1.36
N VAL A 119 2.49 -18.15 1.10
CA VAL A 119 3.03 -18.20 -0.27
C VAL A 119 2.62 -19.49 -0.98
N GLU A 120 2.76 -20.64 -0.31
CA GLU A 120 2.38 -21.94 -0.88
C GLU A 120 0.89 -21.96 -1.24
N PHE A 121 0.02 -21.47 -0.37
CA PHE A 121 -1.42 -21.37 -0.63
C PHE A 121 -1.74 -20.38 -1.76
N ALA A 122 -1.22 -19.16 -1.67
CA ALA A 122 -1.51 -18.09 -2.63
C ALA A 122 -1.05 -18.45 -4.05
N HIS A 123 0.14 -19.02 -4.20
CA HIS A 123 0.67 -19.44 -5.50
C HIS A 123 -0.19 -20.52 -6.15
N GLN A 124 -0.76 -21.47 -5.38
CA GLN A 124 -1.69 -22.47 -5.91
C GLN A 124 -2.96 -21.83 -6.49
N LYS A 125 -3.35 -20.66 -6.00
CA LYS A 125 -4.50 -19.88 -6.46
C LYS A 125 -4.13 -18.78 -7.47
N GLY A 126 -2.85 -18.68 -7.82
CA GLY A 126 -2.35 -17.69 -8.76
C GLY A 126 -2.26 -16.26 -8.19
N ALA A 127 -2.29 -16.06 -6.87
CA ALA A 127 -2.10 -14.76 -6.23
C ALA A 127 -0.65 -14.58 -5.80
N TRP A 128 -0.21 -13.32 -5.73
CA TRP A 128 1.11 -12.92 -5.22
C TRP A 128 1.06 -12.61 -3.73
N VAL A 129 2.20 -12.81 -3.07
CA VAL A 129 2.37 -12.52 -1.65
C VAL A 129 3.40 -11.42 -1.43
N GLN A 130 2.99 -10.40 -0.69
CA GLN A 130 3.87 -9.45 -0.04
C GLN A 130 4.15 -9.95 1.38
N ALA A 131 5.38 -9.79 1.84
CA ALA A 131 5.74 -10.04 3.23
C ALA A 131 6.54 -8.88 3.80
N GLU A 132 6.66 -8.81 5.13
CA GLU A 132 7.43 -7.77 5.82
C GLU A 132 8.52 -8.35 6.70
N ILE A 133 9.69 -7.69 6.70
CA ILE A 133 10.83 -8.00 7.56
C ILE A 133 11.40 -6.71 8.18
N GLY A 134 11.80 -6.82 9.43
CA GLY A 134 12.15 -5.68 10.27
C GLY A 134 10.94 -5.15 11.04
N ARG A 135 11.12 -4.13 11.87
CA ARG A 135 10.02 -3.46 12.60
C ARG A 135 10.05 -1.98 12.35
N MET A 136 8.99 -1.47 11.79
CA MET A 136 8.86 -0.06 11.48
C MET A 136 8.21 0.68 12.65
N ARG A 137 8.79 1.83 13.03
CA ARG A 137 8.25 2.72 14.08
C ARG A 137 6.93 3.35 13.64
N GLY A 138 6.05 3.60 14.62
CA GLY A 138 4.82 4.37 14.43
C GLY A 138 3.58 3.58 14.74
N THR A 139 2.43 4.12 14.37
CA THR A 139 1.13 3.49 14.58
C THR A 139 0.45 3.30 13.25
N GLU A 140 0.06 2.07 12.95
CA GLU A 140 -0.76 1.70 11.80
C GLU A 140 -1.88 0.79 12.28
N ASP A 141 -3.11 1.09 11.85
CA ASP A 141 -4.32 0.51 12.40
C ASP A 141 -4.30 0.55 13.95
N TRP A 142 -4.21 -0.61 14.59
CA TRP A 142 -4.20 -0.75 16.07
C TRP A 142 -2.82 -1.15 16.62
N VAL A 143 -1.79 -1.18 15.78
CA VAL A 143 -0.41 -1.57 16.18
C VAL A 143 0.45 -0.33 16.33
N SER A 144 1.11 -0.20 17.49
CA SER A 144 2.05 0.86 17.76
C SER A 144 3.43 0.29 18.10
N VAL A 145 4.46 0.73 17.37
CA VAL A 145 5.85 0.34 17.57
C VAL A 145 6.64 1.55 18.05
N SER A 146 7.27 1.43 19.21
CA SER A 146 8.13 2.48 19.78
C SER A 146 9.47 2.56 19.05
N GLU A 147 10.24 3.63 19.32
CA GLU A 147 11.59 3.78 18.76
C GLU A 147 12.54 2.67 19.24
N ALA A 148 12.39 2.23 20.50
CA ALA A 148 13.21 1.16 21.08
C ALA A 148 12.91 -0.22 20.47
N GLU A 149 11.73 -0.43 19.89
CA GLU A 149 11.31 -1.67 19.24
C GLU A 149 11.58 -1.66 17.73
N THR A 150 12.03 -0.52 17.18
CA THR A 150 12.35 -0.39 15.75
C THR A 150 13.55 -1.26 15.40
N LEU A 151 13.40 -2.08 14.37
CA LEU A 151 14.46 -2.94 13.84
C LEU A 151 14.61 -2.71 12.35
N LEU A 152 15.69 -2.06 11.94
CA LEU A 152 16.00 -1.90 10.51
C LEU A 152 16.34 -3.26 9.89
N THR A 153 15.85 -3.49 8.68
CA THR A 153 16.10 -4.74 7.94
C THR A 153 17.57 -4.87 7.56
N ASP A 154 18.21 -5.97 7.97
CA ASP A 154 19.54 -6.34 7.47
C ASP A 154 19.43 -6.93 6.06
N PRO A 155 20.29 -6.53 5.09
CA PRO A 155 20.25 -7.05 3.71
C PRO A 155 20.41 -8.56 3.60
N GLU A 156 21.27 -9.18 4.42
CA GLU A 156 21.47 -10.64 4.42
C GLU A 156 20.25 -11.36 5.01
N ASP A 157 19.62 -10.80 6.06
CA ASP A 157 18.39 -11.34 6.60
C ASP A 157 17.25 -11.26 5.57
N ALA A 158 17.18 -10.18 4.79
CA ALA A 158 16.22 -10.05 3.69
C ALA A 158 16.43 -11.14 2.61
N LEU A 159 17.68 -11.42 2.25
CA LEU A 159 18.02 -12.50 1.31
C LEU A 159 17.65 -13.88 1.85
N GLN A 160 17.98 -14.15 3.12
CA GLN A 160 17.63 -15.42 3.77
C GLN A 160 16.11 -15.60 3.85
N PHE A 161 15.38 -14.54 4.22
CA PHE A 161 13.93 -14.53 4.27
C PHE A 161 13.31 -14.83 2.91
N TYR A 162 13.73 -14.10 1.87
CA TYR A 162 13.26 -14.31 0.51
C TYR A 162 13.50 -15.76 0.02
N ARG A 163 14.70 -16.29 0.21
CA ARG A 163 15.04 -17.66 -0.17
C ARG A 163 14.22 -18.72 0.55
N ALA A 164 13.88 -18.46 1.82
CA ALA A 164 13.14 -19.40 2.65
C ALA A 164 11.63 -19.36 2.39
N THR A 165 11.08 -18.21 1.97
CA THR A 165 9.64 -17.98 1.83
C THR A 165 9.17 -18.02 0.37
N GLY A 166 9.97 -17.51 -0.57
CA GLY A 166 9.57 -17.34 -1.96
C GLY A 166 8.54 -16.23 -2.17
N THR A 167 8.48 -15.24 -1.27
CA THR A 167 7.57 -14.07 -1.39
C THR A 167 7.81 -13.31 -2.70
N ASP A 168 6.76 -12.71 -3.27
CA ASP A 168 6.84 -12.02 -4.58
C ASP A 168 7.26 -10.55 -4.45
N THR A 169 6.91 -9.90 -3.33
CA THR A 169 7.31 -8.52 -3.01
C THR A 169 7.69 -8.43 -1.53
N LEU A 170 8.59 -7.53 -1.17
CA LEU A 170 9.12 -7.44 0.19
C LEU A 170 9.07 -6.01 0.73
N ALA A 171 8.34 -5.85 1.83
CA ALA A 171 8.37 -4.64 2.65
C ALA A 171 9.52 -4.73 3.66
N CYS A 172 10.31 -3.65 3.76
CA CYS A 172 11.49 -3.59 4.60
C CYS A 172 11.46 -2.35 5.49
N SER A 173 11.87 -2.53 6.75
CA SER A 173 12.10 -1.40 7.65
C SER A 173 13.40 -0.69 7.25
N VAL A 174 13.26 0.49 6.65
CA VAL A 174 14.37 1.28 6.09
C VAL A 174 14.40 2.72 6.62
N GLY A 175 13.82 2.95 7.82
CA GLY A 175 13.83 4.25 8.51
C GLY A 175 12.62 5.13 8.25
N THR A 176 11.61 4.64 7.55
CA THR A 176 10.28 5.25 7.48
C THR A 176 9.51 5.04 8.78
N VAL A 177 8.39 5.77 8.95
CA VAL A 177 7.58 5.74 10.17
C VAL A 177 6.10 5.72 9.79
N HIS A 178 5.27 4.94 10.44
CA HIS A 178 3.82 4.91 10.24
C HIS A 178 3.10 6.04 10.98
N GLY A 179 1.96 6.51 10.43
CA GLY A 179 0.99 7.38 11.09
C GLY A 179 1.35 8.87 11.20
N ILE A 180 0.47 9.61 11.89
CA ILE A 180 0.46 11.08 12.01
C ILE A 180 1.63 11.62 12.86
N ILE A 181 2.30 10.80 13.64
CA ILE A 181 3.41 11.20 14.54
C ILE A 181 4.47 12.00 13.78
N LYS A 182 4.70 11.70 12.52
CA LYS A 182 5.61 12.43 11.62
C LYS A 182 5.25 13.89 11.40
N MET A 183 3.95 14.22 11.40
CA MET A 183 3.47 15.55 11.04
C MET A 183 3.46 16.51 12.23
N ARG A 184 3.57 15.98 13.45
CA ARG A 184 3.56 16.74 14.73
C ARG A 184 4.92 16.80 15.41
N GLY A 185 5.91 16.03 14.97
CA GLY A 185 7.22 15.91 15.61
C GLY A 185 8.36 16.57 14.82
N SER A 186 9.41 16.94 15.52
CA SER A 186 10.61 17.62 14.99
C SER A 186 11.54 16.72 14.18
N ALA A 187 11.37 15.40 14.18
CA ALA A 187 12.23 14.45 13.47
C ALA A 187 11.57 13.96 12.18
N LYS A 188 12.06 14.42 11.03
CA LYS A 188 11.69 13.87 9.72
C LYS A 188 12.16 12.42 9.61
N PRO A 189 11.35 11.49 9.02
CA PRO A 189 11.80 10.14 8.75
C PRO A 189 13.07 10.18 7.87
N ARG A 190 14.07 9.41 8.26
CA ARG A 190 15.32 9.32 7.50
C ARG A 190 15.35 8.00 6.76
N VAL A 191 14.97 8.01 5.49
CA VAL A 191 15.01 6.82 4.64
C VAL A 191 16.46 6.42 4.34
N ASP A 192 16.83 5.19 4.64
CA ASP A 192 18.16 4.63 4.39
C ASP A 192 18.25 4.11 2.94
N ILE A 193 18.57 5.00 2.01
CA ILE A 193 18.70 4.68 0.57
C ILE A 193 19.81 3.65 0.29
N PRO A 194 21.02 3.72 0.91
CA PRO A 194 22.02 2.66 0.76
C PRO A 194 21.49 1.28 1.14
N ARG A 195 20.71 1.17 2.23
CA ARG A 195 20.09 -0.08 2.68
C ARG A 195 19.08 -0.62 1.68
N ILE A 196 18.20 0.22 1.15
CA ILE A 196 17.24 -0.17 0.10
C ILE A 196 17.98 -0.78 -1.09
N ARG A 197 19.04 -0.11 -1.56
CA ARG A 197 19.86 -0.59 -2.68
C ARG A 197 20.50 -1.94 -2.39
N ALA A 198 21.13 -2.09 -1.22
CA ALA A 198 21.78 -3.33 -0.82
C ALA A 198 20.78 -4.49 -0.76
N ILE A 199 19.58 -4.27 -0.18
CA ILE A 199 18.52 -5.28 -0.15
C ILE A 199 18.10 -5.65 -1.58
N HIS A 200 17.80 -4.64 -2.43
CA HIS A 200 17.35 -4.89 -3.80
C HIS A 200 18.37 -5.65 -4.65
N GLU A 201 19.65 -5.34 -4.52
CA GLU A 201 20.73 -6.04 -5.22
C GLU A 201 20.82 -7.53 -4.86
N LEU A 202 20.45 -7.89 -3.63
CA LEU A 202 20.45 -9.27 -3.16
C LEU A 202 19.19 -10.03 -3.52
N VAL A 203 17.99 -9.45 -3.25
CA VAL A 203 16.72 -10.16 -3.41
C VAL A 203 16.17 -10.09 -4.84
N LYS A 204 16.42 -8.99 -5.57
CA LYS A 204 16.01 -8.75 -6.98
C LYS A 204 14.51 -8.87 -7.24
N ILE A 205 13.68 -8.72 -6.20
CA ILE A 205 12.23 -8.64 -6.30
C ILE A 205 11.77 -7.21 -6.03
N PRO A 206 10.54 -6.81 -6.40
CA PRO A 206 10.01 -5.49 -6.10
C PRO A 206 10.00 -5.21 -4.60
N LEU A 207 10.63 -4.10 -4.17
CA LEU A 207 10.57 -3.65 -2.78
C LEU A 207 9.37 -2.74 -2.55
N VAL A 208 8.82 -2.82 -1.36
CA VAL A 208 7.68 -2.03 -0.90
C VAL A 208 8.12 -1.04 0.17
N LEU A 209 7.71 0.21 0.04
CA LEU A 209 7.97 1.26 1.01
C LEU A 209 6.68 1.61 1.76
N HIS A 210 6.57 1.14 3.00
CA HIS A 210 5.55 1.56 3.93
C HIS A 210 5.96 2.85 4.64
N GLY A 211 5.00 3.53 5.26
CA GLY A 211 5.28 4.74 6.01
C GLY A 211 5.84 5.91 5.17
N ALA A 212 5.52 6.00 3.90
CA ALA A 212 6.05 7.01 2.98
C ALA A 212 5.33 8.36 3.05
N SER A 213 4.15 8.47 3.67
CA SER A 213 3.43 9.73 3.84
C SER A 213 4.32 10.79 4.49
N GLY A 214 4.40 11.99 3.91
CA GLY A 214 5.23 13.09 4.41
C GLY A 214 6.74 12.97 4.15
N VAL A 215 7.20 11.94 3.45
CA VAL A 215 8.58 11.86 2.95
C VAL A 215 8.74 12.81 1.76
N ASP A 216 9.85 13.54 1.72
CA ASP A 216 10.07 14.54 0.67
C ASP A 216 10.24 13.90 -0.72
N PRO A 217 9.87 14.62 -1.80
CA PRO A 217 9.88 14.07 -3.15
C PRO A 217 11.25 13.60 -3.64
N GLN A 218 12.34 14.24 -3.21
CA GLN A 218 13.68 13.86 -3.64
C GLN A 218 14.10 12.53 -3.02
N THR A 219 13.80 12.33 -1.74
CA THR A 219 14.04 11.06 -1.04
C THR A 219 13.22 9.92 -1.68
N ILE A 220 11.95 10.18 -2.02
CA ILE A 220 11.11 9.19 -2.75
C ILE A 220 11.73 8.83 -4.11
N ALA A 221 12.17 9.82 -4.89
CA ALA A 221 12.80 9.55 -6.18
C ALA A 221 14.10 8.72 -6.04
N LEU A 222 14.88 8.93 -4.97
CA LEU A 222 16.07 8.13 -4.68
C LEU A 222 15.70 6.70 -4.25
N ALA A 223 14.64 6.52 -3.45
CA ALA A 223 14.16 5.21 -3.04
C ALA A 223 13.67 4.38 -4.26
N ILE A 224 12.94 5.00 -5.18
CA ILE A 224 12.52 4.37 -6.44
C ILE A 224 13.73 3.90 -7.25
N LYS A 225 14.73 4.77 -7.45
CA LYS A 225 15.97 4.41 -8.14
C LYS A 225 16.79 3.33 -7.43
N ALA A 226 16.58 3.15 -6.12
CA ALA A 226 17.25 2.13 -5.33
C ALA A 226 16.54 0.76 -5.33
N GLY A 227 15.33 0.66 -5.93
CA GLY A 227 14.61 -0.62 -6.08
C GLY A 227 13.19 -0.66 -5.47
N VAL A 228 12.69 0.45 -4.89
CA VAL A 228 11.30 0.54 -4.44
C VAL A 228 10.37 0.59 -5.66
N ARG A 229 9.37 -0.30 -5.67
CA ARG A 229 8.42 -0.45 -6.79
C ARG A 229 6.97 -0.24 -6.37
N ILE A 230 6.68 -0.34 -5.07
CA ILE A 230 5.36 -0.06 -4.49
C ILE A 230 5.56 0.92 -3.33
N ILE A 231 4.68 1.90 -3.23
CA ILE A 231 4.71 2.89 -2.14
C ILE A 231 3.31 3.02 -1.55
N ASN A 232 3.17 2.66 -0.26
CA ASN A 232 1.89 2.74 0.44
C ASN A 232 1.61 4.16 0.93
N ILE A 233 0.39 4.63 0.66
CA ILE A 233 -0.15 5.93 1.07
C ILE A 233 -1.53 5.73 1.71
N ASP A 234 -1.63 6.02 2.98
CA ASP A 234 -2.85 5.98 3.77
C ASP A 234 -3.12 7.32 4.47
N THR A 235 -2.24 7.72 5.39
CA THR A 235 -2.41 8.89 6.25
C THR A 235 -2.75 10.18 5.49
N GLU A 236 -2.15 10.41 4.32
CA GLU A 236 -2.42 11.62 3.53
C GLU A 236 -3.84 11.61 2.93
N LEU A 237 -4.37 10.44 2.57
CA LEU A 237 -5.75 10.30 2.11
C LEU A 237 -6.74 10.55 3.25
N HIS A 238 -6.46 10.00 4.45
CA HIS A 238 -7.26 10.27 5.64
C HIS A 238 -7.31 11.76 5.99
N LEU A 239 -6.17 12.44 5.91
CA LEU A 239 -6.09 13.88 6.16
C LEU A 239 -6.88 14.68 5.13
N ALA A 240 -6.72 14.38 3.85
CA ALA A 240 -7.47 15.04 2.77
C ALA A 240 -8.98 14.85 2.96
N PHE A 241 -9.41 13.62 3.25
CA PHE A 241 -10.80 13.27 3.52
C PHE A 241 -11.35 14.09 4.71
N ALA A 242 -10.67 14.02 5.86
CA ALA A 242 -11.15 14.65 7.09
C ALA A 242 -11.16 16.19 7.00
N GLN A 243 -10.16 16.79 6.34
CA GLN A 243 -10.09 18.24 6.15
C GLN A 243 -11.19 18.73 5.20
N ALA A 244 -11.38 18.04 4.07
CA ALA A 244 -12.42 18.41 3.12
C ALA A 244 -13.84 18.26 3.72
N LEU A 245 -14.07 17.21 4.52
CA LEU A 245 -15.34 17.01 5.19
C LEU A 245 -15.65 18.15 6.18
N ARG A 246 -14.67 18.51 7.03
CA ARG A 246 -14.82 19.63 7.98
C ARG A 246 -15.11 20.94 7.25
N ALA A 247 -14.32 21.28 6.24
CA ALA A 247 -14.50 22.49 5.46
C ALA A 247 -15.86 22.53 4.75
N THR A 248 -16.36 21.41 4.26
CA THR A 248 -17.67 21.31 3.62
C THR A 248 -18.81 21.60 4.61
N LEU A 249 -18.75 20.97 5.79
CA LEU A 249 -19.76 21.17 6.84
C LEU A 249 -19.73 22.59 7.42
N GLU A 250 -18.56 23.20 7.53
CA GLU A 250 -18.42 24.62 7.95
C GLU A 250 -18.98 25.58 6.89
N THR A 251 -18.74 25.29 5.60
CA THR A 251 -19.20 26.15 4.48
C THR A 251 -20.70 26.03 4.24
N TYR A 252 -21.24 24.82 4.39
CA TYR A 252 -22.66 24.52 4.11
C TYR A 252 -23.33 23.82 5.31
N PRO A 253 -23.52 24.53 6.45
CA PRO A 253 -23.99 23.89 7.69
C PRO A 253 -25.41 23.34 7.60
N GLU A 254 -26.23 23.84 6.67
CA GLU A 254 -27.62 23.39 6.45
C GLU A 254 -27.72 22.24 5.40
N GLU A 255 -26.60 21.83 4.77
CA GLU A 255 -26.65 20.75 3.80
C GLU A 255 -26.75 19.39 4.51
N ILE A 256 -27.78 18.62 4.18
CA ILE A 256 -28.05 17.31 4.77
C ILE A 256 -27.93 16.15 3.79
N ASP A 257 -27.77 16.43 2.49
CA ASP A 257 -27.63 15.38 1.48
C ASP A 257 -26.20 14.82 1.48
N PRO A 258 -25.99 13.53 1.89
CA PRO A 258 -24.66 12.94 1.93
C PRO A 258 -23.93 13.01 0.59
N ARG A 259 -24.65 12.92 -0.54
CA ARG A 259 -24.05 12.95 -1.88
C ARG A 259 -23.42 14.33 -2.18
N ARG A 260 -24.01 15.40 -1.66
CA ARG A 260 -23.48 16.77 -1.82
C ARG A 260 -22.36 17.04 -0.83
N ILE A 261 -22.48 16.56 0.40
CA ILE A 261 -21.42 16.68 1.44
C ILE A 261 -20.17 15.92 1.00
N MET A 262 -20.32 14.70 0.46
CA MET A 262 -19.17 13.85 0.09
C MET A 262 -18.53 14.22 -1.25
N LYS A 263 -19.18 14.98 -2.11
CA LYS A 263 -18.61 15.35 -3.43
C LYS A 263 -17.28 16.11 -3.31
N PRO A 264 -17.11 17.15 -2.48
CA PRO A 264 -15.82 17.80 -2.25
C PRO A 264 -14.79 16.88 -1.59
N VAL A 265 -15.22 15.95 -0.73
CA VAL A 265 -14.36 14.97 -0.07
C VAL A 265 -13.74 14.01 -1.08
N ILE A 266 -14.56 13.45 -1.98
CA ILE A 266 -14.09 12.61 -3.10
C ILE A 266 -13.07 13.36 -3.95
N GLN A 267 -13.35 14.64 -4.24
CA GLN A 267 -12.44 15.46 -5.05
C GLN A 267 -11.09 15.68 -4.35
N ALA A 268 -11.08 15.94 -3.04
CA ALA A 268 -9.84 16.13 -2.27
C ALA A 268 -9.00 14.84 -2.22
N VAL A 269 -9.63 13.69 -2.05
CA VAL A 269 -8.96 12.37 -2.13
C VAL A 269 -8.38 12.16 -3.53
N LYS A 270 -9.15 12.45 -4.59
CA LYS A 270 -8.69 12.37 -5.98
C LYS A 270 -7.45 13.23 -6.22
N GLU A 271 -7.46 14.49 -5.81
CA GLU A 271 -6.34 15.40 -6.00
C GLU A 271 -5.07 14.93 -5.26
N THR A 272 -5.23 14.43 -4.04
CA THR A 272 -4.14 13.84 -3.26
C THR A 272 -3.56 12.60 -3.96
N ALA A 273 -4.41 11.69 -4.42
CA ALA A 273 -3.99 10.51 -5.15
C ALA A 273 -3.28 10.88 -6.47
N MET A 274 -3.80 11.84 -7.24
CA MET A 274 -3.14 12.35 -8.47
C MET A 274 -1.76 12.93 -8.19
N ALA A 275 -1.60 13.67 -7.09
CA ALA A 275 -0.30 14.22 -6.69
C ALA A 275 0.72 13.12 -6.42
N LYS A 276 0.32 12.02 -5.77
CA LYS A 276 1.18 10.87 -5.48
C LYS A 276 1.53 10.06 -6.74
N VAL A 277 0.56 9.81 -7.61
CA VAL A 277 0.81 9.17 -8.92
C VAL A 277 1.89 9.93 -9.70
N ARG A 278 1.79 11.27 -9.76
CA ARG A 278 2.81 12.11 -10.40
C ARG A 278 4.16 12.09 -9.68
N GLN A 279 4.14 12.15 -8.35
CA GLN A 279 5.35 12.12 -7.52
C GLN A 279 6.14 10.83 -7.70
N PHE A 280 5.45 9.69 -7.88
CA PHE A 280 6.08 8.37 -8.02
C PHE A 280 6.44 8.05 -9.48
N GLY A 281 6.14 8.95 -10.41
CA GLY A 281 6.41 8.77 -11.83
C GLY A 281 5.57 7.67 -12.48
N THR A 282 4.49 7.25 -11.81
CA THR A 282 3.60 6.20 -12.33
C THR A 282 2.96 6.65 -13.63
N ARG A 283 3.01 5.79 -14.63
CA ARG A 283 2.52 6.06 -15.98
C ARG A 283 1.81 4.84 -16.54
N GLU A 284 1.14 5.02 -17.67
CA GLU A 284 0.48 3.94 -18.38
C GLU A 284 1.41 2.73 -18.57
N LEU A 285 0.88 1.54 -18.26
CA LEU A 285 1.57 0.29 -18.62
C LEU A 285 1.48 0.09 -20.13
N PRO A 286 2.57 -0.36 -20.79
CA PRO A 286 2.51 -0.72 -22.19
C PRO A 286 1.37 -1.71 -22.43
N ALA A 287 0.77 -1.64 -23.64
CA ALA A 287 -0.20 -2.63 -24.04
C ALA A 287 0.45 -4.02 -23.99
N VAL A 288 -0.19 -4.97 -23.31
CA VAL A 288 0.23 -6.37 -23.37
C VAL A 288 0.03 -6.84 -24.79
N ALA A 289 1.10 -7.25 -25.45
CA ALA A 289 1.09 -7.74 -26.84
C ALA A 289 0.38 -9.10 -26.95
#